data_5529fafbccce69c09c231a506222d6f8
#
_entry.id   5529fafbccce69c09c231a506222d6f8
#
_cell.length_a   1.000
_cell.length_b   1.000
_cell.length_c   1.000
_cell.angle_alpha   90.00
_cell.angle_beta   90.00
_cell.angle_gamma   90.00
#
_symmetry.space_group_name_H-M   'P 1'
#
loop_
_entity.id
_entity.type
_entity.pdbx_description
1 polymer ?
#
loop_
_entity_poly.entity_id
_entity_poly.type
_entity_poly.pdbx_seq_one_letter_code
_entity_poly.pdbx_strand_id
1 'polypeptide(L)'
;MKLCKYLESNAVDADALKSAKQVHRYFSTSARLHHLDEEEDLFPTLNSKTALPSRVRELIIKLQQEHVVLEHQWQIFENVLKNQALVELPDMTEQALAMKASYDQHIDTENRFILPEAEKLLSREEIVLLGEAMQKRRQQFNDAFNQ
;
A
#
# COMPACT_ATOMS: atom_id res chain seq x y z
N MET A 1 -9.22 -2.05 11.00
CA MET A 1 -8.37 -3.26 11.19
C MET A 1 -8.81 -4.00 12.44
N LYS A 2 -8.99 -5.33 12.38
CA LYS A 2 -9.43 -6.13 13.55
C LYS A 2 -8.43 -6.10 14.70
N LEU A 3 -7.13 -6.05 14.41
CA LEU A 3 -6.06 -6.02 15.40
C LEU A 3 -6.10 -4.79 16.31
N CYS A 4 -6.29 -3.58 15.75
CA CYS A 4 -6.36 -2.35 16.56
C CYS A 4 -7.52 -2.39 17.56
N LYS A 5 -8.73 -2.79 17.09
CA LYS A 5 -9.91 -2.98 17.98
C LYS A 5 -9.67 -4.03 19.06
N TYR A 6 -8.94 -5.08 18.74
CA TYR A 6 -8.62 -6.13 19.70
C TYR A 6 -7.68 -5.62 20.79
N LEU A 7 -6.63 -4.87 20.42
CA LEU A 7 -5.64 -4.32 21.34
C LEU A 7 -6.17 -3.20 22.25
N GLU A 8 -7.26 -2.52 21.84
CA GLU A 8 -7.95 -1.53 22.71
C GLU A 8 -8.54 -2.15 23.97
N SER A 9 -8.89 -3.44 23.92
CA SER A 9 -9.64 -4.12 24.97
C SER A 9 -8.93 -5.35 25.57
N ASN A 10 -7.79 -5.78 25.02
CA ASN A 10 -7.12 -7.02 25.39
C ASN A 10 -5.60 -6.84 25.47
N ALA A 11 -4.98 -7.62 26.34
CA ALA A 11 -3.53 -7.75 26.36
C ALA A 11 -3.01 -8.43 25.07
N VAL A 12 -1.73 -8.21 24.76
CA VAL A 12 -1.04 -8.88 23.64
C VAL A 12 -1.00 -10.38 23.90
N ASP A 13 -1.75 -11.14 23.14
CA ASP A 13 -1.79 -12.61 23.20
C ASP A 13 -1.31 -13.24 21.88
N ALA A 14 -1.40 -14.57 21.78
CA ALA A 14 -0.97 -15.33 20.60
C ALA A 14 -1.74 -14.94 19.33
N ASP A 15 -3.02 -14.56 19.44
CA ASP A 15 -3.86 -14.16 18.30
C ASP A 15 -3.52 -12.74 17.84
N ALA A 16 -3.22 -11.84 18.76
CA ALA A 16 -2.70 -10.49 18.44
C ALA A 16 -1.35 -10.59 17.72
N LEU A 17 -0.42 -11.44 18.20
CA LEU A 17 0.87 -11.66 17.55
C LEU A 17 0.74 -12.29 16.16
N LYS A 18 -0.18 -13.25 15.97
CA LYS A 18 -0.47 -13.83 14.66
C LYS A 18 -1.02 -12.78 13.69
N SER A 19 -1.93 -11.94 14.16
CA SER A 19 -2.50 -10.85 13.36
C SER A 19 -1.45 -9.79 13.01
N ALA A 20 -0.56 -9.45 13.94
CA ALA A 20 0.56 -8.54 13.70
C ALA A 20 1.51 -9.07 12.63
N LYS A 21 1.84 -10.38 12.66
CA LYS A 21 2.67 -11.03 11.62
C LYS A 21 2.00 -10.99 10.23
N GLN A 22 0.69 -11.15 10.16
CA GLN A 22 -0.05 -11.04 8.88
C GLN A 22 -0.02 -9.61 8.33
N VAL A 23 -0.24 -8.62 9.19
CA VAL A 23 -0.13 -7.19 8.84
C VAL A 23 1.29 -6.88 8.37
N HIS A 24 2.30 -7.30 9.14
CA HIS A 24 3.71 -7.14 8.76
C HIS A 24 3.99 -7.72 7.37
N ARG A 25 3.59 -8.96 7.14
CA ARG A 25 3.79 -9.62 5.84
C ARG A 25 3.12 -8.84 4.70
N TYR A 26 1.89 -8.36 4.90
CA TYR A 26 1.16 -7.61 3.87
C TYR A 26 1.91 -6.33 3.48
N PHE A 27 2.26 -5.50 4.45
CA PHE A 27 2.90 -4.21 4.19
C PHE A 27 4.34 -4.33 3.70
N SER A 28 5.10 -5.32 4.20
CA SER A 28 6.47 -5.54 3.74
C SER A 28 6.56 -6.17 2.34
N THR A 29 5.45 -6.70 1.80
CA THR A 29 5.45 -7.37 0.49
C THR A 29 4.38 -6.81 -0.44
N SER A 30 3.12 -7.15 -0.23
CA SER A 30 2.03 -6.89 -1.18
C SER A 30 1.76 -5.41 -1.39
N ALA A 31 1.73 -4.61 -0.33
CA ALA A 31 1.49 -3.18 -0.44
C ALA A 31 2.62 -2.47 -1.19
N ARG A 32 3.88 -2.84 -0.89
CA ARG A 32 5.04 -2.29 -1.60
C ARG A 32 5.03 -2.63 -3.09
N LEU A 33 4.73 -3.88 -3.43
CA LEU A 33 4.62 -4.29 -4.84
C LEU A 33 3.48 -3.58 -5.56
N HIS A 34 2.36 -3.32 -4.86
CA HIS A 34 1.24 -2.56 -5.39
C HIS A 34 1.62 -1.11 -5.71
N HIS A 35 2.28 -0.40 -4.79
CA HIS A 35 2.78 0.95 -5.09
C HIS A 35 3.77 0.98 -6.26
N LEU A 36 4.65 -0.03 -6.38
CA LEU A 36 5.55 -0.15 -7.53
C LEU A 36 4.79 -0.39 -8.84
N ASP A 37 3.72 -1.19 -8.83
CA ASP A 37 2.87 -1.42 -10.00
C ASP A 37 2.23 -0.12 -10.49
N GLU A 38 1.88 0.77 -9.57
CA GLU A 38 1.31 2.07 -9.89
C GLU A 38 2.37 3.06 -10.38
N GLU A 39 3.48 3.19 -9.67
CA GLU A 39 4.50 4.19 -9.96
C GLU A 39 5.32 3.87 -11.20
N GLU A 40 5.63 2.59 -11.45
CA GLU A 40 6.46 2.17 -12.58
C GLU A 40 5.65 1.89 -13.84
N ASP A 41 4.37 1.50 -13.70
CA ASP A 41 3.57 1.04 -14.83
C ASP A 41 2.28 1.85 -15.03
N LEU A 42 1.35 1.86 -14.06
CA LEU A 42 0.01 2.43 -14.25
C LEU A 42 0.05 3.95 -14.41
N PHE A 43 0.69 4.67 -13.51
CA PHE A 43 0.73 6.13 -13.53
C PHE A 43 1.49 6.68 -14.74
N PRO A 44 2.66 6.15 -15.15
CA PRO A 44 3.30 6.55 -16.39
C PRO A 44 2.43 6.29 -17.62
N THR A 45 1.77 5.15 -17.70
CA THR A 45 0.88 4.81 -18.82
C THR A 45 -0.30 5.77 -18.89
N LEU A 46 -0.97 6.06 -17.77
CA LEU A 46 -2.04 7.06 -17.72
C LEU A 46 -1.55 8.46 -18.09
N ASN A 47 -0.39 8.88 -17.57
CA ASN A 47 0.17 10.20 -17.85
C ASN A 47 0.56 10.40 -19.33
N SER A 48 0.80 9.33 -20.07
CA SER A 48 1.03 9.37 -21.52
C SER A 48 -0.23 9.71 -22.33
N LYS A 49 -1.43 9.54 -21.75
CA LYS A 49 -2.71 9.78 -22.43
C LYS A 49 -3.02 11.27 -22.52
N THR A 50 -3.17 11.79 -23.74
CA THR A 50 -3.54 13.20 -23.96
C THR A 50 -4.94 13.51 -23.42
N ALA A 51 -5.84 12.52 -23.42
CA ALA A 51 -7.20 12.63 -22.92
C ALA A 51 -7.32 12.54 -21.39
N LEU A 52 -6.21 12.28 -20.65
CA LEU A 52 -6.26 12.23 -19.18
C LEU A 52 -6.58 13.61 -18.61
N PRO A 53 -7.65 13.76 -17.78
CA PRO A 53 -8.00 15.03 -17.17
C PRO A 53 -6.87 15.59 -16.29
N SER A 54 -6.65 16.91 -16.33
CA SER A 54 -5.63 17.59 -15.51
C SER A 54 -5.78 17.28 -14.01
N ARG A 55 -7.03 17.26 -13.52
CA ARG A 55 -7.32 16.88 -12.13
C ARG A 55 -6.80 15.49 -11.76
N VAL A 56 -6.88 14.52 -12.69
CA VAL A 56 -6.40 13.15 -12.44
C VAL A 56 -4.88 13.13 -12.41
N ARG A 57 -4.20 13.93 -13.24
CA ARG A 57 -2.73 14.10 -13.17
C ARG A 57 -2.28 14.67 -11.81
N GLU A 58 -3.01 15.67 -11.30
CA GLU A 58 -2.75 16.23 -9.97
C GLU A 58 -2.94 15.19 -8.86
N LEU A 59 -3.99 14.35 -8.97
CA LEU A 59 -4.22 13.24 -8.03
C LEU A 59 -3.13 12.18 -8.10
N ILE A 60 -2.61 11.83 -9.28
CA ILE A 60 -1.47 10.92 -9.43
C ILE A 60 -0.24 11.46 -8.68
N ILE A 61 0.09 12.74 -8.85
CA ILE A 61 1.21 13.36 -8.13
C ILE A 61 0.99 13.29 -6.61
N LYS A 62 -0.23 13.54 -6.16
CA LYS A 62 -0.59 13.45 -4.75
C LYS A 62 -0.45 12.01 -4.21
N LEU A 63 -0.93 11.00 -4.94
CA LEU A 63 -0.82 9.59 -4.57
C LEU A 63 0.65 9.15 -4.46
N GLN A 64 1.51 9.57 -5.39
CA GLN A 64 2.95 9.31 -5.31
C GLN A 64 3.59 9.92 -4.05
N GLN A 65 3.15 11.12 -3.64
CA GLN A 65 3.60 11.73 -2.37
C GLN A 65 3.05 10.96 -1.16
N GLU A 66 1.81 10.48 -1.24
CA GLU A 66 1.20 9.65 -0.19
C GLU A 66 1.93 8.31 -0.05
N HIS A 67 2.40 7.67 -1.12
CA HIS A 67 3.22 6.46 -1.06
C HIS A 67 4.48 6.65 -0.20
N VAL A 68 5.18 7.77 -0.36
CA VAL A 68 6.35 8.10 0.46
C VAL A 68 5.98 8.21 1.95
N VAL A 69 4.86 8.86 2.24
CA VAL A 69 4.37 9.00 3.63
C VAL A 69 3.95 7.66 4.22
N LEU A 70 3.20 6.86 3.45
CA LEU A 70 2.74 5.52 3.86
C LEU A 70 3.92 4.58 4.11
N GLU A 71 4.94 4.59 3.25
CA GLU A 71 6.17 3.80 3.43
C GLU A 71 6.91 4.23 4.70
N HIS A 72 7.04 5.53 4.95
CA HIS A 72 7.67 6.05 6.17
C HIS A 72 6.89 5.66 7.44
N GLN A 73 5.56 5.80 7.42
CA GLN A 73 4.69 5.36 8.52
C GLN A 73 4.84 3.86 8.77
N TRP A 74 4.92 3.06 7.69
CA TRP A 74 5.16 1.63 7.79
C TRP A 74 6.50 1.31 8.44
N GLN A 75 7.60 1.98 8.04
CA GLN A 75 8.93 1.76 8.61
C GLN A 75 8.97 2.06 10.11
N ILE A 76 8.31 3.13 10.57
CA ILE A 76 8.17 3.43 11.99
C ILE A 76 7.45 2.28 12.71
N PHE A 77 6.31 1.86 12.18
CA PHE A 77 5.50 0.80 12.77
C PHE A 77 6.23 -0.55 12.77
N GLU A 78 6.95 -0.88 11.69
CA GLU A 78 7.76 -2.09 11.60
C GLU A 78 8.89 -2.12 12.64
N ASN A 79 9.57 -1.00 12.86
CA ASN A 79 10.60 -0.88 13.88
C ASN A 79 10.05 -1.12 15.30
N VAL A 80 8.85 -0.61 15.56
CA VAL A 80 8.15 -0.86 16.83
C VAL A 80 7.82 -2.34 16.99
N LEU A 81 7.30 -3.00 15.94
CA LEU A 81 6.99 -4.43 15.96
C LEU A 81 8.23 -5.31 16.18
N LYS A 82 9.38 -4.93 15.62
CA LYS A 82 10.65 -5.65 15.76
C LYS A 82 11.26 -5.49 17.16
N ASN A 83 11.13 -4.33 17.76
CA ASN A 83 11.80 -3.98 19.02
C ASN A 83 10.96 -4.27 20.29
N GLN A 84 9.89 -4.98 20.22
CA GLN A 84 8.93 -5.47 21.25
C GLN A 84 9.02 -4.95 22.71
N ALA A 85 10.12 -4.32 23.11
CA ALA A 85 10.47 -4.03 24.50
C ALA A 85 10.31 -2.56 24.91
N LEU A 86 10.01 -1.63 24.00
CA LEU A 86 10.23 -0.20 24.28
C LEU A 86 9.05 0.73 23.98
N VAL A 87 7.90 0.23 23.47
CA VAL A 87 6.79 1.11 23.11
C VAL A 87 5.58 0.81 23.97
N GLU A 88 5.05 1.86 24.58
CA GLU A 88 3.78 1.78 25.29
C GLU A 88 2.64 1.46 24.30
N LEU A 89 1.79 0.51 24.63
CA LEU A 89 0.68 0.04 23.81
C LEU A 89 -0.23 1.16 23.25
N PRO A 90 -0.51 2.26 24.00
CA PRO A 90 -1.30 3.37 23.48
C PRO A 90 -0.72 4.02 22.23
N ASP A 91 0.59 4.28 22.19
CA ASP A 91 1.26 4.93 21.05
C ASP A 91 1.19 4.05 19.78
N MET A 92 1.30 2.74 19.92
CA MET A 92 1.17 1.79 18.81
C MET A 92 -0.24 1.80 18.22
N THR A 93 -1.26 1.87 19.06
CA THR A 93 -2.66 1.88 18.62
C THR A 93 -2.95 3.16 17.84
N GLU A 94 -2.51 4.31 18.34
CA GLU A 94 -2.70 5.60 17.66
C GLU A 94 -1.99 5.63 16.30
N GLN A 95 -0.74 5.19 16.23
CA GLN A 95 0.02 5.11 14.97
C GLN A 95 -0.64 4.15 13.97
N ALA A 96 -1.11 2.99 14.41
CA ALA A 96 -1.80 2.04 13.56
C ALA A 96 -3.15 2.57 13.04
N LEU A 97 -3.88 3.33 13.84
CA LEU A 97 -5.13 3.98 13.43
C LEU A 97 -4.87 5.12 12.44
N ALA A 98 -3.84 5.94 12.67
CA ALA A 98 -3.44 7.00 11.76
C ALA A 98 -3.02 6.42 10.39
N MET A 99 -2.18 5.39 10.39
CA MET A 99 -1.77 4.68 9.17
C MET A 99 -2.97 4.08 8.43
N LYS A 100 -3.90 3.45 9.16
CA LYS A 100 -5.14 2.93 8.57
C LYS A 100 -5.95 4.04 7.90
N ALA A 101 -6.13 5.18 8.56
CA ALA A 101 -6.88 6.31 8.00
C ALA A 101 -6.23 6.83 6.71
N SER A 102 -4.89 6.94 6.68
CA SER A 102 -4.14 7.33 5.50
C SER A 102 -4.35 6.34 4.34
N TYR A 103 -4.25 5.04 4.60
CA TYR A 103 -4.51 4.00 3.59
C TYR A 103 -5.95 4.00 3.08
N ASP A 104 -6.93 4.14 3.97
CA ASP A 104 -8.34 4.18 3.56
C ASP A 104 -8.62 5.36 2.62
N GLN A 105 -8.05 6.53 2.90
CA GLN A 105 -8.18 7.72 2.05
C GLN A 105 -7.46 7.54 0.71
N HIS A 106 -6.28 6.96 0.72
CA HIS A 106 -5.48 6.66 -0.46
C HIS A 106 -6.25 5.74 -1.42
N ILE A 107 -6.68 4.57 -0.95
CA ILE A 107 -7.47 3.61 -1.72
C ILE A 107 -8.80 4.21 -2.21
N ASP A 108 -9.47 5.05 -1.41
CA ASP A 108 -10.70 5.72 -1.84
C ASP A 108 -10.43 6.65 -3.03
N THR A 109 -9.29 7.36 -3.03
CA THR A 109 -8.88 8.23 -4.14
C THR A 109 -8.62 7.42 -5.42
N GLU A 110 -7.92 6.30 -5.33
CA GLU A 110 -7.66 5.41 -6.47
C GLU A 110 -8.96 4.85 -7.05
N ASN A 111 -9.81 4.29 -6.21
CA ASN A 111 -11.07 3.68 -6.63
C ASN A 111 -12.03 4.67 -7.27
N ARG A 112 -12.04 5.92 -6.82
CA ARG A 112 -12.97 6.93 -7.34
C ARG A 112 -12.48 7.67 -8.56
N PHE A 113 -11.17 7.83 -8.70
CA PHE A 113 -10.64 8.75 -9.71
C PHE A 113 -9.63 8.11 -10.65
N ILE A 114 -8.78 7.20 -10.17
CA ILE A 114 -7.71 6.62 -10.99
C ILE A 114 -8.23 5.43 -11.80
N LEU A 115 -8.81 4.44 -11.12
CA LEU A 115 -9.26 3.22 -11.78
C LEU A 115 -10.34 3.47 -12.84
N PRO A 116 -11.36 4.34 -12.63
CA PRO A 116 -12.33 4.63 -13.68
C PRO A 116 -11.73 5.32 -14.90
N GLU A 117 -10.69 6.14 -14.74
CA GLU A 117 -10.00 6.74 -15.89
C GLU A 117 -9.07 5.73 -16.58
N ALA A 118 -8.45 4.82 -15.84
CA ALA A 118 -7.70 3.71 -16.41
C ALA A 118 -8.60 2.81 -17.29
N GLU A 119 -9.78 2.44 -16.79
CA GLU A 119 -10.76 1.65 -17.56
C GLU A 119 -11.19 2.33 -18.86
N LYS A 120 -11.28 3.67 -18.88
CA LYS A 120 -11.70 4.42 -20.08
C LYS A 120 -10.57 4.62 -21.08
N LEU A 121 -9.34 4.82 -20.61
CA LEU A 121 -8.26 5.35 -21.43
C LEU A 121 -7.25 4.27 -21.87
N LEU A 122 -7.17 3.15 -21.15
CA LEU A 122 -6.24 2.08 -21.49
C LEU A 122 -6.83 1.14 -22.54
N SER A 123 -6.02 0.83 -23.54
CA SER A 123 -6.35 -0.21 -24.52
C SER A 123 -6.23 -1.60 -23.89
N ARG A 124 -6.82 -2.60 -24.55
CA ARG A 124 -6.70 -3.99 -24.11
C ARG A 124 -5.25 -4.47 -24.10
N GLU A 125 -4.47 -4.05 -25.08
CA GLU A 125 -3.04 -4.37 -25.19
C GLU A 125 -2.24 -3.77 -24.02
N GLU A 126 -2.52 -2.53 -23.65
CA GLU A 126 -1.87 -1.87 -22.51
C GLU A 126 -2.21 -2.56 -21.19
N ILE A 127 -3.47 -2.97 -21.00
CA ILE A 127 -3.89 -3.73 -19.80
C ILE A 127 -3.13 -5.06 -19.71
N VAL A 128 -2.94 -5.76 -20.84
CA VAL A 128 -2.16 -7.00 -20.88
C VAL A 128 -0.71 -6.75 -20.50
N LEU A 129 -0.08 -5.73 -21.09
CA LEU A 129 1.32 -5.38 -20.80
C LEU A 129 1.53 -4.97 -19.33
N LEU A 130 0.60 -4.20 -18.77
CA LEU A 130 0.60 -3.87 -17.33
C LEU A 130 0.55 -5.14 -16.47
N GLY A 131 -0.37 -6.05 -16.80
CA GLY A 131 -0.50 -7.33 -16.10
C GLY A 131 0.76 -8.19 -16.15
N GLU A 132 1.43 -8.26 -17.31
CA GLU A 132 2.70 -8.97 -17.48
C GLU A 132 3.83 -8.35 -16.67
N ALA A 133 3.95 -7.01 -16.66
CA ALA A 133 4.94 -6.29 -15.85
C ALA A 133 4.75 -6.55 -14.36
N MET A 134 3.51 -6.44 -13.87
CA MET A 134 3.14 -6.73 -12.48
C MET A 134 3.43 -8.18 -12.09
N GLN A 135 3.15 -9.14 -12.97
CA GLN A 135 3.45 -10.55 -12.74
C GLN A 135 4.94 -10.81 -12.66
N LYS A 136 5.72 -10.24 -13.58
CA LYS A 136 7.19 -10.34 -13.60
C LYS A 136 7.82 -9.78 -12.32
N ARG A 137 7.34 -8.64 -11.83
CA ARG A 137 7.81 -8.02 -10.56
C ARG A 137 7.60 -8.94 -9.38
N ARG A 138 6.43 -9.62 -9.31
CA ARG A 138 6.13 -10.59 -8.25
C ARG A 138 7.01 -11.83 -8.33
N GLN A 139 7.32 -12.33 -9.52
CA GLN A 139 8.24 -13.46 -9.71
C GLN A 139 9.65 -13.08 -9.23
N GLN A 140 10.18 -11.95 -9.67
CA GLN A 140 11.50 -11.46 -9.27
C GLN A 140 11.61 -11.27 -7.75
N PHE A 141 10.56 -10.74 -7.13
CA PHE A 141 10.49 -10.59 -5.67
C PHE A 141 10.56 -11.95 -4.97
N ASN A 142 9.78 -12.93 -5.41
CA ASN A 142 9.78 -14.28 -4.82
C ASN A 142 11.12 -14.99 -5.00
N ASP A 143 11.77 -14.85 -6.16
CA ASP A 143 13.07 -15.46 -6.44
C ASP A 143 14.17 -14.88 -5.52
N ALA A 144 14.12 -13.58 -5.24
CA ALA A 144 15.05 -12.92 -4.33
C ALA A 144 14.89 -13.35 -2.86
N PHE A 145 13.68 -13.77 -2.45
CA PHE A 145 13.41 -14.23 -1.08
C PHE A 145 13.65 -15.72 -0.86
N ASN A 146 13.81 -16.50 -1.94
CA ASN A 146 14.05 -17.95 -1.86
C ASN A 146 15.55 -18.30 -2.02
N GLN A 147 16.44 -17.32 -2.09
CA GLN A 147 17.91 -17.46 -2.07
C GLN A 147 18.46 -17.18 -0.68
#